data_12a8be4606bb990270620564065dfbeb
#
_entry.id   12a8be4606bb990270620564065dfbeb
#
_cell.length_a   1.000
_cell.length_b   1.000
_cell.length_c   1.000
_cell.angle_alpha   90.00
_cell.angle_beta   90.00
_cell.angle_gamma   90.00
#
_symmetry.space_group_name_H-M   'P 1'
#
loop_
_entity.id
_entity.type
_entity.pdbx_description
1 polymer ?
#
loop_
_entity_poly.entity_id
_entity_poly.type
_entity_poly.pdbx_seq_one_letter_code
_entity_poly.pdbx_strand_id
1 'polypeptide(L)'
;MFKSRKSTSLLVFVILLLISFVSLTVTANLLGNTQKFDLTDNKRFSLSPASKKILSELTAPVYVRVYLSNNLVKENPQYSAYASFVLRYLKKYQQAAAVDNVKIEVLNPEPYSPLEEEAKKAGIKAIPDAGGQSNLYFGAVFANATGAGYVIPNFIPARSGLLETDISKIFAKINDDKRPTVGLISPQLPLISRQYGKIVPNWAIVAQLQNDYNILPLSEESPVIPGNVDVLVVINLKELSPLLTYALDQYILRGGRLLVFNDVFSEKQVELYNAQNSAAADMNRLFRNWGFRQDNQNVVGDRGLGEIMLMKVGSSSQAKNFPFWMQLTTEQINQDHPLTSGLKNIRLKTPGSLRSEENPDGVRLTPLLTTAASGGTLSVREFTGHTQPELAAMFKGNEGKYTLALLAEGKFDSLFTANIMAGTEFERKMPSFLPHSIAPARIVAVADSDLIVAENWADTSETIDNPVYGLAPVYDNGNFILRAVDYLAGRDDVLGLTDKETGSSKTVGEIIYSDVFNRHAREYNLLQQELEINTRAMSVVEQELSRNKLALSAETMSAIEQHRKEIGRLQQELKQIEYQIKQENEKRLSSIITANVIIIPAAVIILLAGCFLFIRRRKLNAVKEIFNVSSSD
;
A
#
# COMPACT_ATOMS: atom_id res chain seq x y z
N MET A 1 -8.17 -68.66 -29.31
CA MET A 1 -9.29 -67.72 -29.16
C MET A 1 -9.30 -66.94 -27.82
N PHE A 2 -8.41 -67.22 -26.88
CA PHE A 2 -8.37 -66.61 -25.54
C PHE A 2 -7.51 -65.32 -25.40
N LYS A 3 -6.68 -64.97 -26.40
CA LYS A 3 -5.82 -63.75 -26.34
C LYS A 3 -6.53 -62.44 -26.69
N SER A 4 -7.63 -62.51 -27.47
CA SER A 4 -8.41 -61.34 -27.93
C SER A 4 -9.28 -60.73 -26.84
N ARG A 5 -9.90 -61.53 -25.96
CA ARG A 5 -10.76 -61.04 -24.86
C ARG A 5 -10.06 -60.24 -23.78
N LYS A 6 -8.72 -60.48 -23.57
CA LYS A 6 -7.93 -59.76 -22.55
C LYS A 6 -7.53 -58.32 -23.02
N SER A 7 -7.30 -58.16 -24.30
CA SER A 7 -6.99 -56.86 -24.91
C SER A 7 -8.20 -55.94 -24.95
N THR A 8 -9.40 -56.47 -25.29
CA THR A 8 -10.66 -55.70 -25.28
C THR A 8 -11.07 -55.24 -23.90
N SER A 9 -10.88 -56.05 -22.84
CA SER A 9 -11.19 -55.62 -21.46
C SER A 9 -10.27 -54.54 -20.93
N LEU A 10 -9.00 -54.48 -21.36
CA LEU A 10 -8.06 -53.42 -21.00
C LEU A 10 -8.46 -52.12 -21.72
N LEU A 11 -8.79 -52.21 -23.01
CA LEU A 11 -9.20 -51.05 -23.81
C LEU A 11 -10.50 -50.41 -23.24
N VAL A 12 -11.50 -51.26 -22.89
CA VAL A 12 -12.75 -50.78 -22.27
C VAL A 12 -12.49 -50.13 -20.92
N PHE A 13 -11.58 -50.66 -20.09
CA PHE A 13 -11.20 -50.06 -18.81
C PHE A 13 -10.52 -48.70 -18.99
N VAL A 14 -9.61 -48.56 -19.95
CA VAL A 14 -8.94 -47.28 -20.25
C VAL A 14 -9.96 -46.24 -20.76
N ILE A 15 -10.89 -46.66 -21.62
CA ILE A 15 -11.97 -45.78 -22.11
C ILE A 15 -12.90 -45.33 -20.96
N LEU A 16 -13.28 -46.24 -20.05
CA LEU A 16 -14.09 -45.89 -18.86
C LEU A 16 -13.35 -44.93 -17.91
N LEU A 17 -12.03 -45.10 -17.74
CA LEU A 17 -11.19 -44.19 -16.96
C LEU A 17 -11.11 -42.81 -17.60
N LEU A 18 -10.98 -42.72 -18.93
CA LEU A 18 -10.99 -41.47 -19.68
C LEU A 18 -12.36 -40.78 -19.56
N ILE A 19 -13.46 -41.51 -19.71
CA ILE A 19 -14.82 -40.99 -19.56
C ILE A 19 -15.03 -40.49 -18.11
N SER A 20 -14.59 -41.26 -17.11
CA SER A 20 -14.66 -40.87 -15.70
C SER A 20 -13.85 -39.60 -15.42
N PHE A 21 -12.65 -39.49 -15.98
CA PHE A 21 -11.82 -38.29 -15.83
C PHE A 21 -12.45 -37.07 -16.50
N VAL A 22 -12.95 -37.21 -17.74
CA VAL A 22 -13.66 -36.14 -18.45
C VAL A 22 -14.93 -35.72 -17.69
N SER A 23 -15.71 -36.72 -17.22
CA SER A 23 -16.92 -36.49 -16.42
C SER A 23 -16.58 -35.77 -15.11
N LEU A 24 -15.50 -36.17 -14.40
CA LEU A 24 -15.04 -35.53 -13.17
C LEU A 24 -14.58 -34.10 -13.43
N THR A 25 -13.86 -33.86 -14.56
CA THR A 25 -13.38 -32.54 -14.93
C THR A 25 -14.52 -31.60 -15.33
N VAL A 26 -15.52 -32.12 -16.07
CA VAL A 26 -16.73 -31.37 -16.43
C VAL A 26 -17.58 -31.11 -15.19
N THR A 27 -17.76 -32.09 -14.31
CA THR A 27 -18.49 -31.93 -13.05
C THR A 27 -17.76 -30.95 -12.12
N ALA A 28 -16.44 -31.05 -12.00
CA ALA A 28 -15.63 -30.11 -11.23
C ALA A 28 -15.70 -28.68 -11.81
N ASN A 29 -15.75 -28.53 -13.14
CA ASN A 29 -15.95 -27.21 -13.78
C ASN A 29 -17.37 -26.67 -13.57
N LEU A 30 -18.39 -27.52 -13.64
CA LEU A 30 -19.79 -27.14 -13.41
C LEU A 30 -20.05 -26.80 -11.94
N LEU A 31 -19.54 -27.60 -11.01
CA LEU A 31 -19.65 -27.37 -9.56
C LEU A 31 -18.66 -26.28 -9.10
N GLY A 32 -17.47 -26.17 -9.69
CA GLY A 32 -16.46 -25.17 -9.40
C GLY A 32 -16.86 -23.75 -9.80
N ASN A 33 -17.92 -23.58 -10.62
CA ASN A 33 -18.50 -22.25 -10.86
C ASN A 33 -19.31 -21.72 -9.65
N THR A 34 -19.71 -22.60 -8.72
CA THR A 34 -20.50 -22.21 -7.54
C THR A 34 -19.69 -22.10 -6.25
N GLN A 35 -18.55 -22.79 -6.13
CA GLN A 35 -17.66 -22.70 -4.96
C GLN A 35 -16.18 -22.78 -5.41
N LYS A 36 -15.59 -21.62 -5.71
CA LYS A 36 -14.15 -21.54 -6.00
C LYS A 36 -13.41 -21.48 -4.68
N PHE A 37 -12.68 -22.54 -4.34
CA PHE A 37 -11.73 -22.51 -3.23
C PHE A 37 -10.50 -21.71 -3.64
N ASP A 38 -10.24 -20.65 -2.91
CA ASP A 38 -9.02 -19.85 -3.07
C ASP A 38 -7.88 -20.52 -2.30
N LEU A 39 -7.00 -21.20 -3.03
CA LEU A 39 -5.84 -21.93 -2.51
C LEU A 39 -4.58 -21.08 -2.46
N THR A 40 -4.67 -19.78 -2.75
CA THR A 40 -3.54 -18.87 -2.62
C THR A 40 -3.24 -18.59 -1.14
N ASP A 41 -1.95 -18.47 -0.78
CA ASP A 41 -1.51 -18.31 0.62
C ASP A 41 -2.23 -17.18 1.37
N ASN A 42 -2.53 -16.07 0.70
CA ASN A 42 -3.20 -14.91 1.27
C ASN A 42 -4.66 -14.75 0.82
N LYS A 43 -5.29 -15.82 0.31
CA LYS A 43 -6.66 -15.77 -0.23
C LYS A 43 -6.84 -14.57 -1.18
N ARG A 44 -5.87 -14.37 -2.06
CA ARG A 44 -5.77 -13.21 -2.96
C ARG A 44 -7.02 -12.97 -3.81
N PHE A 45 -7.73 -14.03 -4.13
CA PHE A 45 -8.95 -13.98 -4.93
C PHE A 45 -10.24 -14.09 -4.12
N SER A 46 -10.19 -14.02 -2.79
CA SER A 46 -11.36 -14.05 -1.90
C SER A 46 -11.53 -12.73 -1.20
N LEU A 47 -12.75 -12.26 -1.02
CA LEU A 47 -13.02 -11.08 -0.20
C LEU A 47 -12.81 -11.38 1.28
N SER A 48 -12.23 -10.44 2.01
CA SER A 48 -12.08 -10.49 3.45
C SER A 48 -13.44 -10.51 4.17
N PRO A 49 -13.50 -10.96 5.42
CA PRO A 49 -14.72 -10.85 6.22
C PRO A 49 -15.22 -9.40 6.35
N ALA A 50 -14.30 -8.44 6.47
CA ALA A 50 -14.62 -7.01 6.53
C ALA A 50 -15.30 -6.51 5.24
N SER A 51 -14.75 -6.83 4.06
CA SER A 51 -15.37 -6.49 2.78
C SER A 51 -16.77 -7.09 2.62
N LYS A 52 -16.95 -8.34 3.05
CA LYS A 52 -18.27 -9.00 3.01
C LYS A 52 -19.26 -8.34 3.95
N LYS A 53 -18.82 -7.94 5.15
CA LYS A 53 -19.64 -7.20 6.11
C LYS A 53 -20.10 -5.88 5.51
N ILE A 54 -19.18 -5.07 4.96
CA ILE A 54 -19.51 -3.79 4.29
C ILE A 54 -20.57 -4.01 3.20
N LEU A 55 -20.42 -5.05 2.36
CA LEU A 55 -21.38 -5.36 1.31
C LEU A 55 -22.75 -5.81 1.84
N SER A 56 -22.80 -6.52 2.96
CA SER A 56 -24.07 -6.93 3.59
C SER A 56 -24.82 -5.77 4.22
N GLU A 57 -24.14 -4.68 4.55
CA GLU A 57 -24.70 -3.47 5.15
C GLU A 57 -25.13 -2.42 4.10
N LEU A 58 -24.98 -2.71 2.79
CA LEU A 58 -25.42 -1.80 1.73
C LEU A 58 -26.92 -1.60 1.74
N THR A 59 -27.33 -0.34 1.92
CA THR A 59 -28.75 0.08 1.99
C THR A 59 -29.37 0.39 0.63
N ALA A 60 -28.54 0.61 -0.40
CA ALA A 60 -28.98 0.96 -1.75
C ALA A 60 -28.06 0.36 -2.81
N PRO A 61 -28.58 0.10 -4.04
CA PRO A 61 -27.76 -0.38 -5.14
C PRO A 61 -26.63 0.56 -5.53
N VAL A 62 -25.45 -0.01 -5.79
CA VAL A 62 -24.24 0.69 -6.26
C VAL A 62 -23.96 0.29 -7.70
N TYR A 63 -23.81 1.28 -8.56
CA TYR A 63 -23.46 1.12 -9.97
C TYR A 63 -21.96 1.36 -10.12
N VAL A 64 -21.25 0.39 -10.67
CA VAL A 64 -19.81 0.45 -10.93
C VAL A 64 -19.57 0.51 -12.43
N ARG A 65 -19.15 1.66 -12.95
CA ARG A 65 -18.81 1.87 -14.35
C ARG A 65 -17.30 1.85 -14.50
N VAL A 66 -16.78 0.80 -15.14
CA VAL A 66 -15.35 0.61 -15.38
C VAL A 66 -15.03 1.11 -16.79
N TYR A 67 -14.18 2.11 -16.89
CA TYR A 67 -13.66 2.62 -18.15
C TYR A 67 -12.34 1.92 -18.44
N LEU A 68 -12.31 1.09 -19.48
CA LEU A 68 -11.14 0.29 -19.85
C LEU A 68 -10.92 0.35 -21.36
N SER A 69 -9.88 1.05 -21.78
CA SER A 69 -9.50 1.12 -23.20
C SER A 69 -8.95 -0.22 -23.69
N ASN A 70 -9.58 -0.78 -24.72
CA ASN A 70 -9.17 -2.07 -25.29
C ASN A 70 -7.74 -2.04 -25.83
N ASN A 71 -7.26 -0.90 -26.34
CA ASN A 71 -5.90 -0.76 -26.85
C ASN A 71 -4.86 -0.88 -25.74
N LEU A 72 -5.13 -0.34 -24.54
CA LEU A 72 -4.26 -0.51 -23.38
C LEU A 72 -4.02 -1.99 -23.05
N VAL A 73 -5.09 -2.79 -23.10
CA VAL A 73 -5.02 -4.23 -22.83
C VAL A 73 -4.27 -4.98 -23.93
N LYS A 74 -4.41 -4.57 -25.19
CA LYS A 74 -3.76 -5.23 -26.33
C LYS A 74 -2.27 -4.92 -26.42
N GLU A 75 -1.89 -3.70 -26.08
CA GLU A 75 -0.53 -3.18 -26.29
C GLU A 75 0.36 -3.38 -25.07
N ASN A 76 -0.22 -3.48 -23.87
CA ASN A 76 0.52 -3.60 -22.63
C ASN A 76 0.15 -4.88 -21.85
N PRO A 77 1.01 -5.93 -21.85
CA PRO A 77 0.75 -7.20 -21.17
C PRO A 77 0.51 -7.07 -19.65
N GLN A 78 1.19 -6.14 -18.98
CA GLN A 78 1.04 -5.89 -17.55
C GLN A 78 -0.36 -5.38 -17.24
N TYR A 79 -0.84 -4.39 -18.00
CA TYR A 79 -2.21 -3.89 -17.85
C TYR A 79 -3.26 -4.92 -18.26
N SER A 80 -2.99 -5.76 -19.25
CA SER A 80 -3.87 -6.87 -19.65
C SER A 80 -4.13 -7.84 -18.51
N ALA A 81 -3.06 -8.31 -17.85
CA ALA A 81 -3.17 -9.20 -16.70
C ALA A 81 -3.90 -8.53 -15.53
N TYR A 82 -3.55 -7.29 -15.25
CA TYR A 82 -4.14 -6.54 -14.14
C TYR A 82 -5.62 -6.17 -14.38
N ALA A 83 -6.00 -5.76 -15.59
CA ALA A 83 -7.39 -5.51 -15.95
C ALA A 83 -8.26 -6.77 -15.76
N SER A 84 -7.75 -7.92 -16.21
CA SER A 84 -8.41 -9.21 -15.99
C SER A 84 -8.56 -9.54 -14.50
N PHE A 85 -7.57 -9.19 -13.67
CA PHE A 85 -7.63 -9.35 -12.22
C PHE A 85 -8.68 -8.43 -11.60
N VAL A 86 -8.67 -7.12 -11.90
CA VAL A 86 -9.63 -6.13 -11.39
C VAL A 86 -11.07 -6.51 -11.74
N LEU A 87 -11.33 -6.86 -13.01
CA LEU A 87 -12.69 -7.24 -13.45
C LEU A 87 -13.20 -8.50 -12.74
N ARG A 88 -12.34 -9.52 -12.57
CA ARG A 88 -12.70 -10.71 -11.78
C ARG A 88 -12.93 -10.38 -10.32
N TYR A 89 -12.16 -9.43 -9.79
CA TYR A 89 -12.29 -9.00 -8.40
C TYR A 89 -13.61 -8.26 -8.17
N LEU A 90 -13.94 -7.30 -9.02
CA LEU A 90 -15.23 -6.59 -9.00
C LEU A 90 -16.42 -7.55 -9.11
N LYS A 91 -16.32 -8.58 -9.97
CA LYS A 91 -17.35 -9.61 -10.06
C LYS A 91 -17.57 -10.36 -8.75
N LYS A 92 -16.55 -10.49 -7.89
CA LYS A 92 -16.70 -11.08 -6.55
C LYS A 92 -17.45 -10.16 -5.60
N TYR A 93 -17.27 -8.84 -5.70
CA TYR A 93 -18.11 -7.88 -4.97
C TYR A 93 -19.58 -8.03 -5.37
N GLN A 94 -19.85 -8.13 -6.67
CA GLN A 94 -21.20 -8.37 -7.17
C GLN A 94 -21.81 -9.69 -6.64
N GLN A 95 -21.01 -10.76 -6.58
CA GLN A 95 -21.46 -12.06 -6.09
C GLN A 95 -21.64 -12.11 -4.56
N ALA A 96 -20.89 -11.32 -3.81
CA ALA A 96 -20.94 -11.30 -2.35
C ALA A 96 -22.00 -10.33 -1.80
N ALA A 97 -22.41 -9.34 -2.58
CA ALA A 97 -23.49 -8.43 -2.23
C ALA A 97 -24.86 -9.13 -2.36
N ALA A 98 -25.88 -8.56 -1.71
CA ALA A 98 -27.26 -9.00 -1.96
C ALA A 98 -27.60 -8.83 -3.45
N VAL A 99 -28.57 -9.62 -3.90
CA VAL A 99 -29.01 -9.65 -5.31
C VAL A 99 -29.34 -8.23 -5.77
N ASP A 100 -28.76 -7.82 -6.90
CA ASP A 100 -28.92 -6.50 -7.53
C ASP A 100 -28.33 -5.29 -6.77
N ASN A 101 -27.66 -5.47 -5.63
CA ASN A 101 -27.06 -4.38 -4.89
C ASN A 101 -25.72 -3.87 -5.50
N VAL A 102 -25.07 -4.64 -6.36
CA VAL A 102 -23.87 -4.20 -7.09
C VAL A 102 -24.03 -4.51 -8.57
N LYS A 103 -24.05 -3.46 -9.40
CA LYS A 103 -24.18 -3.58 -10.86
C LYS A 103 -22.91 -3.07 -11.52
N ILE A 104 -22.30 -3.89 -12.38
CA ILE A 104 -21.03 -3.58 -13.04
C ILE A 104 -21.25 -3.44 -14.53
N GLU A 105 -20.78 -2.33 -15.08
CA GLU A 105 -20.73 -2.04 -16.51
C GLU A 105 -19.29 -1.77 -16.93
N VAL A 106 -18.85 -2.38 -18.03
CA VAL A 106 -17.49 -2.16 -18.58
C VAL A 106 -17.62 -1.41 -19.89
N LEU A 107 -16.97 -0.26 -19.96
CA LEU A 107 -17.05 0.69 -21.06
C LEU A 107 -15.67 0.82 -21.71
N ASN A 108 -15.63 0.90 -23.04
CA ASN A 108 -14.39 1.06 -23.81
C ASN A 108 -14.30 2.49 -24.37
N PRO A 109 -13.66 3.44 -23.67
CA PRO A 109 -13.43 4.77 -24.22
C PRO A 109 -12.38 4.70 -25.34
N GLU A 110 -12.84 4.91 -26.56
CA GLU A 110 -11.98 5.06 -27.74
C GLU A 110 -11.53 6.51 -27.89
N PRO A 111 -10.34 6.77 -28.43
CA PRO A 111 -9.87 8.13 -28.68
C PRO A 111 -10.88 8.95 -29.48
N TYR A 112 -11.11 10.19 -29.06
CA TYR A 112 -12.05 11.16 -29.67
C TYR A 112 -13.54 10.73 -29.65
N SER A 113 -13.92 9.73 -28.86
CA SER A 113 -15.30 9.29 -28.71
C SER A 113 -16.06 10.10 -27.65
N PRO A 114 -17.41 10.16 -27.70
CA PRO A 114 -18.21 10.74 -26.63
C PRO A 114 -17.97 10.07 -25.28
N LEU A 115 -17.61 8.79 -25.26
CA LEU A 115 -17.33 8.02 -24.08
C LEU A 115 -15.98 8.41 -23.44
N GLU A 116 -15.00 8.85 -24.25
CA GLU A 116 -13.77 9.44 -23.75
C GLU A 116 -14.05 10.74 -22.99
N GLU A 117 -14.87 11.61 -23.56
CA GLU A 117 -15.27 12.86 -22.89
C GLU A 117 -16.09 12.61 -21.62
N GLU A 118 -16.91 11.57 -21.62
CA GLU A 118 -17.62 11.13 -20.41
C GLU A 118 -16.64 10.65 -19.34
N ALA A 119 -15.66 9.82 -19.69
CA ALA A 119 -14.62 9.34 -18.78
C ALA A 119 -13.84 10.51 -18.14
N LYS A 120 -13.41 11.48 -18.95
CA LYS A 120 -12.72 12.70 -18.47
C LYS A 120 -13.59 13.49 -17.49
N LYS A 121 -14.84 13.74 -17.84
CA LYS A 121 -15.81 14.49 -16.99
C LYS A 121 -16.08 13.73 -15.69
N ALA A 122 -16.09 12.41 -15.73
CA ALA A 122 -16.25 11.55 -14.56
C ALA A 122 -15.01 11.51 -13.66
N GLY A 123 -13.89 12.12 -14.07
CA GLY A 123 -12.65 12.16 -13.29
C GLY A 123 -11.69 10.99 -13.54
N ILE A 124 -11.93 10.18 -14.57
CA ILE A 124 -10.97 9.15 -14.97
C ILE A 124 -9.78 9.83 -15.66
N LYS A 125 -8.58 9.49 -15.21
CA LYS A 125 -7.33 10.06 -15.71
C LYS A 125 -6.80 9.26 -16.91
N ALA A 126 -6.27 10.00 -17.87
CA ALA A 126 -5.64 9.40 -19.04
C ALA A 126 -4.29 8.77 -18.67
N ILE A 127 -3.99 7.64 -19.28
CA ILE A 127 -2.70 6.98 -19.28
C ILE A 127 -2.13 7.21 -20.69
N PRO A 128 -0.98 7.92 -20.85
CA PRO A 128 -0.38 8.09 -22.18
C PRO A 128 -0.04 6.73 -22.78
N ASP A 129 -0.29 6.56 -24.07
CA ASP A 129 0.22 5.40 -24.80
C ASP A 129 1.74 5.47 -24.93
N ALA A 130 2.38 4.37 -25.30
CA ALA A 130 3.84 4.30 -25.50
C ALA A 130 4.37 5.26 -26.59
N GLY A 131 3.49 5.79 -27.45
CA GLY A 131 3.80 6.78 -28.48
C GLY A 131 3.44 8.22 -28.12
N GLY A 132 2.77 8.44 -26.98
CA GLY A 132 2.28 9.76 -26.55
C GLY A 132 1.21 10.38 -27.47
N GLN A 133 0.62 9.58 -28.38
CA GLN A 133 -0.31 10.07 -29.39
C GLN A 133 -1.78 9.88 -29.02
N SER A 134 -2.09 8.97 -28.10
CA SER A 134 -3.46 8.70 -27.66
C SER A 134 -3.56 8.55 -26.15
N ASN A 135 -4.74 8.88 -25.64
CA ASN A 135 -5.09 8.70 -24.25
C ASN A 135 -5.76 7.34 -24.06
N LEU A 136 -5.25 6.55 -23.15
CA LEU A 136 -5.82 5.28 -22.73
C LEU A 136 -6.41 5.45 -21.32
N TYR A 137 -7.42 4.66 -20.99
CA TYR A 137 -8.13 4.79 -19.72
C TYR A 137 -8.26 3.44 -19.03
N PHE A 138 -8.03 3.42 -17.72
CA PHE A 138 -8.33 2.28 -16.88
C PHE A 138 -8.66 2.75 -15.46
N GLY A 139 -9.93 3.03 -15.21
CA GLY A 139 -10.44 3.51 -13.93
C GLY A 139 -11.89 3.11 -13.73
N ALA A 140 -12.49 3.50 -12.60
CA ALA A 140 -13.90 3.20 -12.32
C ALA A 140 -14.61 4.30 -11.56
N VAL A 141 -15.90 4.45 -11.84
CA VAL A 141 -16.84 5.30 -11.09
C VAL A 141 -17.81 4.41 -10.33
N PHE A 142 -17.97 4.68 -9.06
CA PHE A 142 -18.91 4.02 -8.17
C PHE A 142 -19.97 5.05 -7.78
N ALA A 143 -21.23 4.78 -8.03
CA ALA A 143 -22.32 5.70 -7.69
C ALA A 143 -23.54 4.95 -7.15
N ASN A 144 -24.25 5.56 -6.20
CA ASN A 144 -25.55 5.08 -5.79
C ASN A 144 -26.69 5.84 -6.49
N ALA A 145 -27.92 5.43 -6.26
CA ALA A 145 -29.11 6.05 -6.87
C ALA A 145 -29.33 7.51 -6.40
N THR A 146 -28.72 7.95 -5.30
CA THR A 146 -28.84 9.32 -4.78
C THR A 146 -27.84 10.29 -5.40
N GLY A 147 -26.94 9.79 -6.28
CA GLY A 147 -25.92 10.59 -6.96
C GLY A 147 -24.62 10.74 -6.18
N ALA A 148 -24.49 10.17 -4.97
CA ALA A 148 -23.19 10.09 -4.30
C ALA A 148 -22.27 9.17 -5.13
N GLY A 149 -21.17 9.73 -5.60
CA GLY A 149 -20.23 9.05 -6.47
C GLY A 149 -18.79 9.16 -6.01
N TYR A 150 -18.03 8.07 -6.15
CA TYR A 150 -16.59 8.00 -5.87
C TYR A 150 -15.88 7.45 -7.09
N VAL A 151 -14.65 7.92 -7.31
CA VAL A 151 -13.88 7.61 -8.51
C VAL A 151 -12.55 7.00 -8.12
N ILE A 152 -12.20 5.88 -8.76
CA ILE A 152 -10.82 5.43 -8.88
C ILE A 152 -10.31 5.94 -10.23
N PRO A 153 -9.52 7.03 -10.25
CA PRO A 153 -9.13 7.67 -11.50
C PRO A 153 -8.28 6.76 -12.40
N ASN A 154 -7.42 5.94 -11.77
CA ASN A 154 -6.59 4.94 -12.45
C ASN A 154 -6.43 3.70 -11.58
N PHE A 155 -6.59 2.54 -12.19
CA PHE A 155 -6.12 1.28 -11.62
C PHE A 155 -4.64 1.08 -11.96
N ILE A 156 -3.77 1.12 -10.95
CA ILE A 156 -2.32 1.03 -11.09
C ILE A 156 -1.86 -0.37 -10.68
N PRO A 157 -1.14 -1.13 -11.54
CA PRO A 157 -0.68 -2.49 -11.20
C PRO A 157 0.14 -2.56 -9.92
N ALA A 158 0.99 -1.58 -9.64
CA ALA A 158 1.79 -1.49 -8.42
C ALA A 158 0.95 -1.39 -7.13
N ARG A 159 -0.33 -0.98 -7.23
CA ARG A 159 -1.30 -0.93 -6.12
C ARG A 159 -2.20 -2.17 -6.02
N SER A 160 -1.91 -3.22 -6.75
CA SER A 160 -2.79 -4.42 -6.80
C SER A 160 -3.04 -5.05 -5.42
N GLY A 161 -2.11 -4.92 -4.48
CA GLY A 161 -2.29 -5.37 -3.08
C GLY A 161 -3.32 -4.57 -2.29
N LEU A 162 -3.53 -3.30 -2.64
CA LEU A 162 -4.48 -2.38 -2.00
C LEU A 162 -5.86 -2.40 -2.65
N LEU A 163 -6.07 -3.16 -3.73
CA LEU A 163 -7.29 -3.14 -4.54
C LEU A 163 -8.55 -3.41 -3.69
N GLU A 164 -8.49 -4.39 -2.79
CA GLU A 164 -9.61 -4.70 -1.90
C GLU A 164 -9.91 -3.56 -0.94
N THR A 165 -8.88 -3.01 -0.32
CA THR A 165 -8.98 -1.90 0.61
C THR A 165 -9.56 -0.67 -0.07
N ASP A 166 -9.04 -0.30 -1.25
CA ASP A 166 -9.52 0.85 -2.02
C ASP A 166 -11.01 0.70 -2.41
N ILE A 167 -11.41 -0.45 -2.94
CA ILE A 167 -12.80 -0.71 -3.36
C ILE A 167 -13.73 -0.78 -2.15
N SER A 168 -13.35 -1.51 -1.10
CA SER A 168 -14.22 -1.69 0.08
C SER A 168 -14.43 -0.39 0.85
N LYS A 169 -13.40 0.46 0.95
CA LYS A 169 -13.55 1.81 1.50
C LYS A 169 -14.57 2.66 0.72
N ILE A 170 -14.60 2.53 -0.61
CA ILE A 170 -15.61 3.23 -1.44
C ILE A 170 -17.01 2.72 -1.12
N PHE A 171 -17.22 1.39 -1.02
CA PHE A 171 -18.52 0.83 -0.66
C PHE A 171 -18.98 1.29 0.74
N ALA A 172 -18.06 1.31 1.73
CA ALA A 172 -18.36 1.81 3.06
C ALA A 172 -18.81 3.28 3.04
N LYS A 173 -18.14 4.13 2.26
CA LYS A 173 -18.49 5.57 2.09
C LYS A 173 -19.83 5.80 1.41
N ILE A 174 -20.14 4.99 0.39
CA ILE A 174 -21.43 5.09 -0.32
C ILE A 174 -22.58 4.75 0.63
N ASN A 175 -22.35 3.87 1.58
CA ASN A 175 -23.36 3.46 2.56
C ASN A 175 -23.53 4.45 3.70
N ASP A 176 -22.46 5.09 4.16
CA ASP A 176 -22.48 6.14 5.19
C ASP A 176 -21.68 7.37 4.71
N ASP A 177 -22.42 8.41 4.30
CA ASP A 177 -21.85 9.67 3.77
C ASP A 177 -21.31 10.60 4.88
N LYS A 178 -21.34 10.17 6.15
CA LYS A 178 -20.75 10.92 7.24
C LYS A 178 -19.22 10.88 7.15
N ARG A 179 -18.65 12.06 6.95
CA ARG A 179 -17.18 12.23 6.99
C ARG A 179 -16.77 12.77 8.35
N PRO A 180 -16.09 11.97 9.19
CA PRO A 180 -15.57 12.49 10.44
C PRO A 180 -14.59 13.64 10.19
N THR A 181 -14.46 14.53 11.17
CA THR A 181 -13.59 15.70 11.08
C THR A 181 -12.25 15.42 11.76
N VAL A 182 -11.17 15.57 11.01
CA VAL A 182 -9.79 15.53 11.50
C VAL A 182 -9.30 16.96 11.71
N GLY A 183 -9.11 17.34 12.97
CA GLY A 183 -8.39 18.56 13.32
C GLY A 183 -6.89 18.37 13.09
N LEU A 184 -6.24 19.29 12.39
CA LEU A 184 -4.81 19.19 12.06
C LEU A 184 -4.05 20.39 12.57
N ILE A 185 -3.08 20.16 13.47
CA ILE A 185 -2.09 21.14 13.95
C ILE A 185 -0.71 20.70 13.46
N SER A 186 -0.12 21.46 12.55
CA SER A 186 1.21 21.16 11.98
C SER A 186 1.97 22.46 11.69
N PRO A 187 2.49 23.13 12.73
CA PRO A 187 3.10 24.46 12.57
C PRO A 187 4.47 24.42 11.87
N GLN A 188 5.20 23.32 12.01
CA GLN A 188 6.56 23.18 11.51
C GLN A 188 6.67 22.48 10.15
N LEU A 189 5.61 21.80 9.70
CA LEU A 189 5.57 21.14 8.39
C LEU A 189 4.40 21.69 7.56
N PRO A 190 4.65 22.18 6.33
CA PRO A 190 3.64 22.82 5.50
C PRO A 190 2.74 21.77 4.80
N LEU A 191 2.03 20.96 5.57
CA LEU A 191 1.20 19.86 5.07
C LEU A 191 0.03 20.32 4.21
N ILE A 192 -0.44 21.55 4.43
CA ILE A 192 -1.57 22.16 3.74
C ILE A 192 -1.28 23.61 3.36
N SER A 193 -1.97 24.08 2.34
CA SER A 193 -2.09 25.50 1.98
C SER A 193 -3.54 25.90 1.81
N ARG A 194 -3.79 27.20 1.70
CA ARG A 194 -5.13 27.74 1.38
C ARG A 194 -5.06 28.45 0.03
N GLN A 195 -5.87 28.02 -0.92
CA GLN A 195 -6.02 28.64 -2.21
C GLN A 195 -7.50 28.95 -2.47
N TYR A 196 -7.83 30.21 -2.74
CA TYR A 196 -9.22 30.65 -2.96
C TYR A 196 -10.21 30.20 -1.87
N GLY A 197 -9.76 30.21 -0.59
CA GLY A 197 -10.55 29.78 0.56
C GLY A 197 -10.69 28.26 0.74
N LYS A 198 -10.18 27.46 -0.18
CA LYS A 198 -10.16 25.99 -0.09
C LYS A 198 -8.85 25.48 0.52
N ILE A 199 -8.95 24.38 1.24
CA ILE A 199 -7.78 23.65 1.76
C ILE A 199 -7.21 22.82 0.62
N VAL A 200 -5.94 23.06 0.31
CA VAL A 200 -5.18 22.29 -0.69
C VAL A 200 -4.11 21.50 0.05
N PRO A 201 -4.11 20.17 -0.10
CA PRO A 201 -3.06 19.34 0.48
C PRO A 201 -1.75 19.56 -0.27
N ASN A 202 -0.68 19.85 0.46
CA ASN A 202 0.67 19.92 -0.10
C ASN A 202 1.37 18.54 -0.03
N TRP A 203 0.89 17.67 0.86
CA TRP A 203 1.48 16.36 1.11
C TRP A 203 0.48 15.24 0.80
N ALA A 204 0.99 14.15 0.24
CA ALA A 204 0.18 13.03 -0.23
C ALA A 204 -0.69 12.41 0.87
N ILE A 205 -0.19 12.31 2.10
CA ILE A 205 -0.95 11.75 3.21
C ILE A 205 -2.22 12.57 3.53
N VAL A 206 -2.13 13.90 3.44
CA VAL A 206 -3.29 14.77 3.67
C VAL A 206 -4.28 14.63 2.51
N ALA A 207 -3.80 14.51 1.28
CA ALA A 207 -4.66 14.26 0.13
C ALA A 207 -5.41 12.93 0.27
N GLN A 208 -4.74 11.89 0.79
CA GLN A 208 -5.39 10.61 1.08
C GLN A 208 -6.42 10.73 2.20
N LEU A 209 -6.10 11.43 3.29
CA LEU A 209 -7.04 11.67 4.38
C LEU A 209 -8.28 12.46 3.93
N GLN A 210 -8.13 13.44 3.03
CA GLN A 210 -9.26 14.22 2.48
C GLN A 210 -10.28 13.37 1.70
N ASN A 211 -9.93 12.16 1.29
CA ASN A 211 -10.90 11.26 0.66
C ASN A 211 -11.94 10.76 1.66
N ASP A 212 -11.55 10.57 2.92
CA ASP A 212 -12.33 9.89 3.95
C ASP A 212 -12.79 10.83 5.05
N TYR A 213 -12.13 11.98 5.21
CA TYR A 213 -12.28 12.90 6.32
C TYR A 213 -12.42 14.36 5.88
N ASN A 214 -13.13 15.14 6.68
CA ASN A 214 -13.06 16.59 6.59
C ASN A 214 -11.81 17.07 7.33
N ILE A 215 -10.89 17.73 6.65
CA ILE A 215 -9.69 18.27 7.29
C ILE A 215 -9.97 19.68 7.79
N LEU A 216 -9.82 19.88 9.09
CA LEU A 216 -9.97 21.17 9.77
C LEU A 216 -8.59 21.66 10.26
N PRO A 217 -7.94 22.61 9.56
CA PRO A 217 -6.69 23.18 10.03
C PRO A 217 -6.92 23.99 11.31
N LEU A 218 -6.10 23.69 12.32
CA LEU A 218 -6.06 24.39 13.60
C LEU A 218 -4.67 25.02 13.80
N SER A 219 -4.60 26.11 14.55
CA SER A 219 -3.35 26.79 14.87
C SER A 219 -2.90 26.44 16.29
N GLU A 220 -1.59 26.29 16.51
CA GLU A 220 -1.03 26.18 17.87
C GLU A 220 -1.23 27.45 18.72
N GLU A 221 -1.39 28.59 18.04
CA GLU A 221 -1.63 29.90 18.68
C GLU A 221 -3.10 30.06 19.14
N SER A 222 -4.03 29.31 18.55
CA SER A 222 -5.45 29.34 18.90
C SER A 222 -5.82 28.08 19.66
N PRO A 223 -5.83 28.11 20.99
CA PRO A 223 -5.94 26.91 21.83
C PRO A 223 -7.36 26.35 21.92
N VAL A 224 -8.22 26.63 20.96
CA VAL A 224 -9.59 26.13 20.92
C VAL A 224 -9.70 24.94 20.00
N ILE A 225 -10.00 23.76 20.54
CA ILE A 225 -10.32 22.57 19.76
C ILE A 225 -11.84 22.48 19.64
N PRO A 226 -12.40 22.65 18.43
CA PRO A 226 -13.86 22.62 18.23
C PRO A 226 -14.47 21.27 18.61
N GLY A 227 -15.69 21.27 19.14
CA GLY A 227 -16.38 20.05 19.58
C GLY A 227 -16.77 19.07 18.48
N ASN A 228 -16.68 19.48 17.20
CA ASN A 228 -16.92 18.64 16.04
C ASN A 228 -15.64 17.97 15.50
N VAL A 229 -14.51 18.06 16.21
CA VAL A 229 -13.27 17.35 15.89
C VAL A 229 -13.38 15.94 16.44
N ASP A 230 -13.47 14.95 15.54
CA ASP A 230 -13.56 13.54 15.89
C ASP A 230 -12.18 12.95 16.21
N VAL A 231 -11.16 13.35 15.45
CA VAL A 231 -9.76 12.99 15.66
C VAL A 231 -8.89 14.23 15.57
N LEU A 232 -8.02 14.43 16.53
CA LEU A 232 -7.02 15.50 16.50
C LEU A 232 -5.67 14.91 16.09
N VAL A 233 -5.05 15.48 15.05
CA VAL A 233 -3.69 15.15 14.60
C VAL A 233 -2.78 16.32 14.91
N VAL A 234 -1.76 16.07 15.73
CA VAL A 234 -0.76 17.06 16.13
C VAL A 234 0.62 16.61 15.66
N ILE A 235 1.31 17.49 14.91
CA ILE A 235 2.60 17.16 14.31
C ILE A 235 3.60 18.25 14.65
N ASN A 236 4.64 17.89 15.37
CA ASN A 236 5.79 18.75 15.70
C ASN A 236 5.39 20.18 16.08
N LEU A 237 4.80 20.33 17.26
CA LEU A 237 4.52 21.66 17.81
C LEU A 237 5.82 22.48 17.90
N LYS A 238 5.77 23.75 17.57
CA LYS A 238 6.88 24.67 17.76
C LYS A 238 7.00 25.07 19.22
N GLU A 239 5.83 25.34 19.84
CA GLU A 239 5.73 25.72 21.25
C GLU A 239 4.49 25.09 21.88
N LEU A 240 4.62 24.58 23.09
CA LEU A 240 3.50 24.10 23.91
C LEU A 240 3.15 25.17 24.96
N SER A 241 2.31 26.14 24.58
CA SER A 241 1.83 27.18 25.50
C SER A 241 0.98 26.60 26.61
N PRO A 242 0.86 27.28 27.79
CA PRO A 242 -0.02 26.84 28.87
C PRO A 242 -1.49 26.69 28.43
N LEU A 243 -1.96 27.58 27.54
CA LEU A 243 -3.33 27.53 27.01
C LEU A 243 -3.54 26.33 26.07
N LEU A 244 -2.59 26.03 25.18
CA LEU A 244 -2.64 24.86 24.34
C LEU A 244 -2.51 23.56 25.17
N THR A 245 -1.65 23.54 26.18
CA THR A 245 -1.56 22.43 27.13
C THR A 245 -2.91 22.14 27.77
N TYR A 246 -3.60 23.17 28.26
CA TYR A 246 -4.94 23.06 28.83
C TYR A 246 -5.97 22.56 27.80
N ALA A 247 -5.94 23.08 26.60
CA ALA A 247 -6.88 22.68 25.55
C ALA A 247 -6.71 21.19 25.19
N LEU A 248 -5.47 20.70 25.07
CA LEU A 248 -5.17 19.29 24.83
C LEU A 248 -5.57 18.40 26.00
N ASP A 249 -5.25 18.81 27.25
CA ASP A 249 -5.67 18.13 28.46
C ASP A 249 -7.20 17.97 28.50
N GLN A 250 -7.94 19.06 28.36
CA GLN A 250 -9.40 19.06 28.40
C GLN A 250 -10.04 18.34 27.20
N TYR A 251 -9.39 18.32 26.04
CA TYR A 251 -9.83 17.53 24.90
C TYR A 251 -9.78 16.03 25.22
N ILE A 252 -8.66 15.56 25.79
CA ILE A 252 -8.50 14.17 26.20
C ILE A 252 -9.51 13.76 27.27
N LEU A 253 -9.78 14.61 28.26
CA LEU A 253 -10.73 14.32 29.34
C LEU A 253 -12.19 14.16 28.85
N ARG A 254 -12.51 14.71 27.69
CA ARG A 254 -13.81 14.51 27.01
C ARG A 254 -13.92 13.22 26.21
N GLY A 255 -12.93 12.34 26.29
CA GLY A 255 -12.84 11.15 25.45
C GLY A 255 -12.18 11.45 24.11
N GLY A 256 -11.31 12.45 24.06
CA GLY A 256 -10.59 12.88 22.88
C GLY A 256 -9.76 11.76 22.25
N ARG A 257 -9.54 11.85 20.97
CA ARG A 257 -8.84 10.86 20.14
C ARG A 257 -7.71 11.57 19.42
N LEU A 258 -6.48 11.30 19.88
CA LEU A 258 -5.28 12.04 19.50
C LEU A 258 -4.28 11.14 18.75
N LEU A 259 -3.82 11.60 17.60
CA LEU A 259 -2.63 11.10 16.93
C LEU A 259 -1.56 12.18 17.05
N VAL A 260 -0.47 11.91 17.75
CA VAL A 260 0.61 12.89 17.95
C VAL A 260 1.92 12.35 17.38
N PHE A 261 2.54 13.13 16.51
CA PHE A 261 3.91 12.95 16.04
C PHE A 261 4.78 13.99 16.75
N ASN A 262 5.71 13.53 17.56
CA ASN A 262 6.60 14.41 18.31
C ASN A 262 8.04 13.96 18.09
N ASP A 263 8.77 14.67 17.24
CA ASP A 263 10.06 14.25 16.74
C ASP A 263 11.19 14.97 17.49
N VAL A 264 12.24 14.24 17.82
CA VAL A 264 13.43 14.81 18.46
C VAL A 264 14.40 15.39 17.44
N PHE A 265 14.34 14.87 16.18
CA PHE A 265 15.18 15.34 15.07
C PHE A 265 14.51 15.02 13.74
N SER A 266 13.73 15.94 13.21
CA SER A 266 13.11 15.79 11.89
C SER A 266 14.07 16.18 10.77
N GLU A 267 14.47 15.20 9.95
CA GLU A 267 15.31 15.44 8.77
C GLU A 267 14.59 16.33 7.76
N LYS A 268 13.27 16.17 7.61
CA LYS A 268 12.47 17.00 6.68
C LYS A 268 12.43 18.47 7.09
N GLN A 269 12.39 18.76 8.38
CA GLN A 269 12.49 20.15 8.85
C GLN A 269 13.88 20.74 8.60
N VAL A 270 14.94 19.95 8.82
CA VAL A 270 16.31 20.37 8.48
C VAL A 270 16.41 20.69 6.99
N GLU A 271 15.88 19.82 6.13
CA GLU A 271 15.85 20.02 4.67
C GLU A 271 15.09 21.29 4.28
N LEU A 272 13.87 21.47 4.80
CA LEU A 272 12.99 22.59 4.41
C LEU A 272 13.50 23.96 4.88
N TYR A 273 14.08 24.03 6.07
CA TYR A 273 14.40 25.31 6.72
C TYR A 273 15.89 25.54 6.93
N ASN A 274 16.74 24.60 6.50
CA ASN A 274 18.19 24.62 6.82
C ASN A 274 18.44 24.85 8.33
N ALA A 275 17.58 24.26 9.16
CA ALA A 275 17.56 24.49 10.59
C ALA A 275 18.63 23.66 11.29
N GLN A 276 19.38 24.29 12.20
CA GLN A 276 20.33 23.56 13.06
C GLN A 276 19.64 22.71 14.15
N ASN A 277 18.38 23.02 14.47
CA ASN A 277 17.55 22.29 15.41
C ASN A 277 16.16 22.10 14.83
N SER A 278 15.72 20.86 14.73
CA SER A 278 14.44 20.45 14.19
C SER A 278 13.58 19.69 15.22
N ALA A 279 13.89 19.80 16.52
CA ALA A 279 13.13 19.17 17.57
C ALA A 279 11.74 19.81 17.72
N ALA A 280 10.75 18.98 17.97
CA ALA A 280 9.43 19.41 18.42
C ALA A 280 9.46 19.96 19.86
N ALA A 281 8.41 20.67 20.25
CA ALA A 281 8.23 21.15 21.61
C ALA A 281 8.21 19.98 22.61
N ASP A 282 8.71 20.23 23.83
CA ASP A 282 8.64 19.23 24.91
C ASP A 282 7.21 19.00 25.39
N MET A 283 6.63 17.89 25.02
CA MET A 283 5.29 17.46 25.43
C MET A 283 5.28 16.60 26.71
N ASN A 284 6.41 16.37 27.35
CA ASN A 284 6.51 15.43 28.48
C ASN A 284 5.63 15.78 29.68
N ARG A 285 5.21 17.04 29.83
CA ARG A 285 4.23 17.40 30.86
C ARG A 285 2.88 16.71 30.62
N LEU A 286 2.40 16.67 29.37
CA LEU A 286 1.18 15.95 28.97
C LEU A 286 1.43 14.44 28.94
N PHE A 287 2.52 14.01 28.33
CA PHE A 287 2.82 12.59 28.15
C PHE A 287 2.92 11.84 29.47
N ARG A 288 3.57 12.40 30.48
CA ARG A 288 3.64 11.80 31.84
C ARG A 288 2.27 11.68 32.49
N ASN A 289 1.43 12.67 32.29
CA ASN A 289 0.04 12.61 32.76
C ASN A 289 -0.76 11.51 32.06
N TRP A 290 -0.36 11.12 30.85
CA TRP A 290 -0.95 10.03 30.07
C TRP A 290 -0.23 8.69 30.26
N GLY A 291 0.73 8.60 31.20
CA GLY A 291 1.41 7.36 31.62
C GLY A 291 2.66 7.00 30.83
N PHE A 292 3.19 7.89 29.98
CA PHE A 292 4.42 7.66 29.24
C PHE A 292 5.26 8.94 29.14
N ARG A 293 6.50 8.81 28.69
CA ARG A 293 7.38 9.95 28.40
C ARG A 293 8.18 9.72 27.14
N GLN A 294 8.67 10.79 26.53
CA GLN A 294 9.62 10.76 25.42
C GLN A 294 11.03 11.11 25.89
N ASP A 295 12.02 10.43 25.33
CA ASP A 295 13.41 10.85 25.45
C ASP A 295 13.70 11.96 24.43
N ASN A 296 13.78 13.20 24.89
CA ASN A 296 13.98 14.37 24.04
C ASN A 296 15.48 14.65 23.73
N GLN A 297 16.40 13.81 24.19
CA GLN A 297 17.85 14.06 24.06
C GLN A 297 18.52 13.11 23.07
N ASN A 298 17.89 11.98 22.75
CA ASN A 298 18.51 10.94 21.99
C ASN A 298 17.67 10.50 20.80
N VAL A 299 18.35 10.26 19.70
CA VAL A 299 17.84 9.57 18.51
C VAL A 299 18.10 8.08 18.70
N VAL A 300 17.12 7.26 18.33
CA VAL A 300 17.22 5.79 18.38
C VAL A 300 17.75 5.26 17.05
N GLY A 301 18.62 4.28 17.14
CA GLY A 301 19.10 3.51 15.99
C GLY A 301 19.11 2.02 16.27
N ASP A 302 19.24 1.23 15.22
CA ASP A 302 19.38 -0.23 15.30
C ASP A 302 20.20 -0.74 14.10
N ARG A 303 21.32 -1.44 14.36
CA ARG A 303 22.17 -1.97 13.26
C ARG A 303 21.48 -3.08 12.48
N GLY A 304 20.67 -3.88 13.12
CA GLY A 304 19.97 -5.00 12.48
C GLY A 304 18.86 -4.54 11.54
N LEU A 305 18.29 -3.37 11.81
CA LEU A 305 17.21 -2.77 11.04
C LEU A 305 17.69 -1.60 10.14
N GLY A 306 18.96 -1.18 10.30
CA GLY A 306 19.54 -0.05 9.60
C GLY A 306 19.69 -0.27 8.10
N GLU A 307 19.44 0.78 7.33
CA GLU A 307 19.54 0.74 5.86
C GLU A 307 20.98 0.74 5.38
N ILE A 308 21.25 0.01 4.27
CA ILE A 308 22.51 0.08 3.55
C ILE A 308 22.46 1.27 2.59
N MET A 309 23.35 2.22 2.80
CA MET A 309 23.42 3.45 2.02
C MET A 309 24.80 3.64 1.39
N LEU A 310 24.84 4.34 0.25
CA LEU A 310 26.10 4.82 -0.31
C LEU A 310 26.55 6.07 0.44
N MET A 311 27.56 5.93 1.27
CA MET A 311 28.12 7.02 2.07
C MET A 311 29.47 7.47 1.51
N LYS A 312 29.71 8.79 1.50
CA LYS A 312 31.03 9.34 1.19
C LYS A 312 31.99 9.11 2.35
N VAL A 313 33.06 8.37 2.10
CA VAL A 313 34.16 8.12 3.05
C VAL A 313 35.45 8.60 2.38
N GLY A 314 35.94 9.79 2.75
CA GLY A 314 37.01 10.44 2.02
C GLY A 314 36.62 10.78 0.58
N SER A 315 37.38 10.31 -0.41
CA SER A 315 37.13 10.53 -1.84
C SER A 315 36.29 9.41 -2.49
N SER A 316 35.93 8.35 -1.76
CA SER A 316 35.19 7.20 -2.30
C SER A 316 33.77 7.09 -1.72
N SER A 317 32.84 6.51 -2.50
CA SER A 317 31.53 6.13 -2.00
C SER A 317 31.55 4.64 -1.61
N GLN A 318 31.10 4.34 -0.39
CA GLN A 318 31.04 2.99 0.15
C GLN A 318 29.65 2.65 0.62
N ALA A 319 29.19 1.44 0.32
CA ALA A 319 27.94 0.92 0.88
C ALA A 319 28.14 0.60 2.37
N LYS A 320 27.45 1.30 3.26
CA LYS A 320 27.52 1.14 4.71
C LYS A 320 26.15 1.13 5.34
N ASN A 321 26.01 0.41 6.44
CA ASN A 321 24.81 0.42 7.26
C ASN A 321 24.68 1.74 8.01
N PHE A 322 23.50 2.39 7.89
CA PHE A 322 23.13 3.58 8.64
C PHE A 322 22.04 3.22 9.66
N PRO A 323 22.38 3.07 10.93
CA PRO A 323 21.48 2.51 11.94
C PRO A 323 20.27 3.38 12.29
N PHE A 324 20.27 4.66 11.92
CA PHE A 324 19.21 5.62 12.25
C PHE A 324 18.11 5.72 11.18
N TRP A 325 18.32 5.12 10.00
CA TRP A 325 17.28 4.88 9.02
C TRP A 325 16.91 3.41 9.08
N MET A 326 15.76 3.12 9.67
CA MET A 326 15.38 1.76 10.03
C MET A 326 14.21 1.26 9.18
N GLN A 327 14.30 0.00 8.79
CA GLN A 327 13.20 -0.74 8.18
C GLN A 327 12.67 -1.75 9.20
N LEU A 328 11.53 -1.43 9.81
CA LEU A 328 10.84 -2.35 10.71
C LEU A 328 10.15 -3.44 9.90
N THR A 329 10.17 -4.66 10.42
CA THR A 329 9.47 -5.82 9.85
C THR A 329 8.31 -6.24 10.75
N THR A 330 7.60 -7.30 10.40
CA THR A 330 6.51 -7.86 11.21
C THR A 330 6.91 -8.18 12.65
N GLU A 331 8.21 -8.44 12.93
CA GLU A 331 8.71 -8.73 14.29
C GLU A 331 8.75 -7.47 15.18
N GLN A 332 8.92 -6.31 14.60
CA GLN A 332 8.98 -5.01 15.27
C GLN A 332 7.65 -4.28 15.28
N ILE A 333 6.69 -4.74 14.47
CA ILE A 333 5.33 -4.21 14.35
C ILE A 333 4.39 -5.11 15.15
N ASN A 334 3.61 -4.55 16.06
CA ASN A 334 2.67 -5.33 16.88
C ASN A 334 1.54 -5.91 16.01
N GLN A 335 1.59 -7.20 15.73
CA GLN A 335 0.59 -7.88 14.89
C GLN A 335 -0.72 -8.21 15.63
N ASP A 336 -0.74 -8.14 16.95
CA ASP A 336 -1.91 -8.48 17.77
C ASP A 336 -2.90 -7.32 17.89
N HIS A 337 -2.48 -6.10 17.53
CA HIS A 337 -3.34 -4.92 17.63
C HIS A 337 -4.00 -4.59 16.29
N PRO A 338 -5.34 -4.31 16.23
CA PRO A 338 -6.06 -4.04 14.98
C PRO A 338 -5.46 -2.90 14.13
N LEU A 339 -4.90 -1.87 14.78
CA LEU A 339 -4.27 -0.74 14.10
C LEU A 339 -3.08 -1.18 13.24
N THR A 340 -2.28 -2.12 13.72
CA THR A 340 -0.98 -2.51 13.13
C THR A 340 -0.98 -3.92 12.55
N SER A 341 -2.01 -4.71 12.83
CA SER A 341 -2.15 -6.05 12.28
C SER A 341 -2.14 -6.04 10.74
N GLY A 342 -1.31 -6.90 10.16
CA GLY A 342 -1.15 -7.01 8.70
C GLY A 342 -0.20 -6.00 8.07
N LEU A 343 0.31 -4.99 8.80
CA LEU A 343 1.42 -4.15 8.34
C LEU A 343 2.71 -4.97 8.40
N LYS A 344 3.59 -4.80 7.41
CA LYS A 344 4.77 -5.68 7.23
C LYS A 344 6.09 -4.95 7.30
N ASN A 345 6.12 -3.73 6.77
CA ASN A 345 7.33 -2.94 6.69
C ASN A 345 7.03 -1.46 6.91
N ILE A 346 7.69 -0.87 7.88
CA ILE A 346 7.60 0.57 8.17
C ILE A 346 9.01 1.14 8.17
N ARG A 347 9.20 2.24 7.47
CA ARG A 347 10.47 2.96 7.41
C ARG A 347 10.44 4.15 8.35
N LEU A 348 11.43 4.27 9.21
CA LEU A 348 11.62 5.39 10.13
C LEU A 348 12.96 6.05 9.87
N LYS A 349 13.02 7.36 10.09
CA LYS A 349 14.26 8.14 9.98
C LYS A 349 14.49 8.91 11.25
N THR A 350 15.67 8.70 11.86
CA THR A 350 16.10 9.40 13.07
C THR A 350 15.04 9.49 14.20
N PRO A 351 14.28 8.40 14.49
CA PRO A 351 13.22 8.46 15.48
C PRO A 351 13.74 8.68 16.91
N GLY A 352 12.91 9.29 17.74
CA GLY A 352 13.04 9.28 19.19
C GLY A 352 12.54 7.98 19.84
N SER A 353 12.43 7.95 21.17
CA SER A 353 11.82 6.83 21.90
C SER A 353 10.78 7.28 22.90
N LEU A 354 9.80 6.40 23.11
CA LEU A 354 8.75 6.52 24.11
C LEU A 354 8.95 5.46 25.19
N ARG A 355 8.77 5.82 26.46
CA ARG A 355 8.92 4.90 27.59
C ARG A 355 7.67 4.97 28.46
N SER A 356 7.17 3.83 28.92
CA SER A 356 6.13 3.85 29.95
C SER A 356 6.71 4.39 31.26
N GLU A 357 5.90 5.16 31.96
CA GLU A 357 6.13 5.56 33.35
C GLU A 357 5.13 4.84 34.28
N GLU A 358 5.09 5.20 35.56
CA GLU A 358 4.04 4.70 36.45
C GLU A 358 2.68 5.06 35.87
N ASN A 359 1.94 4.03 35.45
CA ASN A 359 0.67 4.22 34.79
C ASN A 359 -0.37 4.78 35.75
N PRO A 360 -1.12 5.81 35.39
CA PRO A 360 -2.35 6.15 36.09
C PRO A 360 -3.28 4.94 36.15
N ASP A 361 -3.99 4.76 37.24
CA ASP A 361 -4.94 3.66 37.40
C ASP A 361 -5.95 3.62 36.23
N GLY A 362 -6.05 2.46 35.57
CA GLY A 362 -6.99 2.25 34.48
C GLY A 362 -6.50 2.73 33.11
N VAL A 363 -5.24 3.14 32.95
CA VAL A 363 -4.62 3.44 31.65
C VAL A 363 -3.85 2.23 31.15
N ARG A 364 -4.12 1.84 29.90
CA ARG A 364 -3.41 0.77 29.19
C ARG A 364 -2.46 1.36 28.16
N LEU A 365 -1.19 0.98 28.25
CA LEU A 365 -0.17 1.32 27.25
C LEU A 365 0.13 0.10 26.37
N THR A 366 0.05 0.26 25.07
CA THR A 366 0.33 -0.80 24.10
C THR A 366 1.40 -0.32 23.13
N PRO A 367 2.62 -0.90 23.17
CA PRO A 367 3.63 -0.63 22.14
C PRO A 367 3.12 -1.08 20.77
N LEU A 368 3.24 -0.22 19.77
CA LEU A 368 2.82 -0.47 18.39
C LEU A 368 4.02 -0.77 17.48
N LEU A 369 5.07 0.05 17.60
CA LEU A 369 6.32 -0.07 16.86
C LEU A 369 7.49 -0.09 17.84
N THR A 370 8.46 -0.98 17.61
CA THR A 370 9.63 -1.13 18.48
C THR A 370 10.88 -1.41 17.66
N THR A 371 12.09 -1.22 18.25
CA THR A 371 13.33 -1.74 17.66
C THR A 371 13.49 -3.24 17.95
N ALA A 372 14.54 -3.84 17.38
CA ALA A 372 15.06 -5.12 17.84
C ALA A 372 15.85 -4.95 19.17
N ALA A 373 16.36 -6.04 19.73
CA ALA A 373 17.21 -5.99 20.93
C ALA A 373 18.59 -5.35 20.66
N SER A 374 18.98 -5.22 19.39
CA SER A 374 20.19 -4.52 18.91
C SER A 374 20.06 -2.99 18.91
N GLY A 375 18.92 -2.46 19.36
CA GLY A 375 18.69 -1.03 19.47
C GLY A 375 19.68 -0.32 20.39
N GLY A 376 19.84 0.98 20.18
CA GLY A 376 20.66 1.85 20.99
C GLY A 376 20.34 3.31 20.69
N THR A 377 21.05 4.21 21.36
CA THR A 377 20.81 5.65 21.23
C THR A 377 22.07 6.43 20.89
N LEU A 378 21.88 7.59 20.29
CA LEU A 378 22.92 8.60 20.08
C LEU A 378 22.33 9.97 20.38
N SER A 379 23.13 10.83 21.05
CA SER A 379 22.69 12.19 21.39
C SER A 379 22.26 12.96 20.13
N VAL A 380 21.13 13.63 20.20
CA VAL A 380 20.62 14.50 19.10
C VAL A 380 21.61 15.58 18.69
N ARG A 381 22.47 16.02 19.63
CA ARG A 381 23.50 17.04 19.37
C ARG A 381 24.53 16.60 18.35
N GLU A 382 24.80 15.30 18.25
CA GLU A 382 25.75 14.75 17.30
C GLU A 382 25.26 14.91 15.84
N PHE A 383 23.94 14.94 15.63
CA PHE A 383 23.35 15.04 14.31
C PHE A 383 23.55 16.42 13.64
N THR A 384 23.87 17.45 14.41
CA THR A 384 24.11 18.81 13.91
C THR A 384 25.56 19.07 13.47
N GLY A 385 26.49 18.19 13.80
CA GLY A 385 27.92 18.45 13.58
C GLY A 385 28.65 17.35 12.82
N HIS A 386 28.01 16.20 12.59
CA HIS A 386 28.67 15.03 12.00
C HIS A 386 27.98 14.56 10.73
N THR A 387 28.76 13.97 9.84
CA THR A 387 28.27 13.32 8.62
C THR A 387 27.68 11.96 8.92
N GLN A 388 26.85 11.43 8.02
CA GLN A 388 26.24 10.09 8.17
C GLN A 388 27.28 8.96 8.45
N PRO A 389 28.47 8.91 7.78
CA PRO A 389 29.50 7.92 8.14
C PRO A 389 30.04 8.06 9.56
N GLU A 390 30.19 9.31 10.06
CA GLU A 390 30.67 9.56 11.41
C GLU A 390 29.63 9.15 12.44
N LEU A 391 28.36 9.54 12.24
CA LEU A 391 27.23 9.11 13.09
C LEU A 391 27.13 7.59 13.15
N ALA A 392 27.23 6.90 12.02
CA ALA A 392 27.19 5.43 11.97
C ALA A 392 28.38 4.79 12.73
N ALA A 393 29.56 5.43 12.72
CA ALA A 393 30.72 4.97 13.47
C ALA A 393 30.59 5.19 14.99
N MET A 394 29.95 6.29 15.40
CA MET A 394 29.71 6.62 16.82
C MET A 394 28.67 5.72 17.47
N PHE A 395 27.73 5.16 16.70
CA PHE A 395 26.64 4.35 17.21
C PHE A 395 27.14 3.00 17.75
N LYS A 396 26.83 2.69 18.99
CA LYS A 396 27.24 1.44 19.66
C LYS A 396 26.20 0.34 19.51
N GLY A 397 24.93 0.61 19.80
CA GLY A 397 23.85 -0.37 19.76
C GLY A 397 23.88 -1.39 20.90
N ASN A 398 23.00 -2.39 20.85
CA ASN A 398 22.85 -3.48 21.84
C ASN A 398 22.52 -3.02 23.26
N GLU A 399 21.82 -1.90 23.40
CA GLU A 399 21.35 -1.36 24.69
C GLU A 399 19.98 -1.92 25.07
N GLY A 400 19.21 -2.46 24.09
CA GLY A 400 17.91 -3.05 24.31
C GLY A 400 16.87 -2.66 23.29
N LYS A 401 15.62 -2.96 23.63
CA LYS A 401 14.45 -2.68 22.78
C LYS A 401 13.84 -1.33 23.13
N TYR A 402 13.59 -0.50 22.12
CA TYR A 402 13.00 0.84 22.27
C TYR A 402 11.61 0.87 21.64
N THR A 403 10.66 1.54 22.29
CA THR A 403 9.34 1.82 21.73
C THR A 403 9.40 3.10 20.90
N LEU A 404 8.96 3.03 19.65
CA LEU A 404 8.99 4.13 18.68
C LEU A 404 7.59 4.71 18.44
N ALA A 405 6.55 3.89 18.63
CA ALA A 405 5.16 4.32 18.67
C ALA A 405 4.38 3.50 19.69
N LEU A 406 3.44 4.14 20.38
CA LEU A 406 2.57 3.49 21.36
C LEU A 406 1.13 4.02 21.28
N LEU A 407 0.20 3.23 21.81
CA LEU A 407 -1.18 3.60 22.08
C LEU A 407 -1.39 3.66 23.59
N ALA A 408 -1.95 4.78 24.08
CA ALA A 408 -2.43 4.94 25.44
C ALA A 408 -3.96 5.04 25.42
N GLU A 409 -4.63 4.19 26.20
CA GLU A 409 -6.09 4.12 26.29
C GLU A 409 -6.53 4.11 27.73
N GLY A 410 -7.53 4.92 28.07
CA GLY A 410 -8.09 4.94 29.41
C GLY A 410 -8.76 6.24 29.78
N LYS A 411 -8.93 6.42 31.08
CA LYS A 411 -9.41 7.65 31.69
C LYS A 411 -8.25 8.35 32.38
N PHE A 412 -8.21 9.66 32.28
CA PHE A 412 -7.11 10.48 32.78
C PHE A 412 -7.62 11.54 33.75
N ASP A 413 -6.74 12.03 34.57
CA ASP A 413 -6.97 13.18 35.43
C ASP A 413 -6.42 14.45 34.81
N SER A 414 -6.99 15.60 35.09
CA SER A 414 -6.50 16.88 34.60
C SER A 414 -5.16 17.26 35.22
N LEU A 415 -4.27 17.82 34.41
CA LEU A 415 -3.07 18.53 34.87
C LEU A 415 -3.39 19.82 35.62
N PHE A 416 -4.64 20.28 35.56
CA PHE A 416 -5.09 21.57 36.10
C PHE A 416 -6.12 21.36 37.22
N THR A 417 -6.12 22.25 38.17
CA THR A 417 -7.07 22.25 39.29
C THR A 417 -8.27 23.17 39.03
N ALA A 418 -8.18 24.01 38.02
CA ALA A 418 -9.23 24.96 37.65
C ALA A 418 -9.16 25.34 36.16
N ASN A 419 -10.21 26.01 35.69
CA ASN A 419 -10.25 26.56 34.33
C ASN A 419 -9.27 27.73 34.20
N ILE A 420 -8.14 27.53 33.56
CA ILE A 420 -7.15 28.61 33.30
C ILE A 420 -7.55 29.55 32.15
N MET A 421 -8.62 29.22 31.39
CA MET A 421 -9.19 30.11 30.37
C MET A 421 -10.14 31.14 30.94
N ALA A 422 -10.51 31.04 32.23
CA ALA A 422 -11.41 31.99 32.90
C ALA A 422 -10.86 33.41 32.80
N GLY A 423 -11.69 34.37 32.37
CA GLY A 423 -11.30 35.75 32.14
C GLY A 423 -10.54 36.02 30.83
N THR A 424 -10.25 35.00 30.03
CA THR A 424 -9.65 35.16 28.68
C THR A 424 -10.74 35.27 27.60
N GLU A 425 -10.35 35.71 26.39
CA GLU A 425 -11.23 35.70 25.21
C GLU A 425 -11.70 34.29 24.78
N PHE A 426 -11.02 33.26 25.24
CA PHE A 426 -11.29 31.85 24.94
C PHE A 426 -12.31 31.21 25.86
N GLU A 427 -12.63 31.82 27.02
CA GLU A 427 -13.51 31.24 28.04
C GLU A 427 -14.86 30.77 27.45
N ARG A 428 -15.48 31.62 26.64
CA ARG A 428 -16.81 31.33 26.02
C ARG A 428 -16.75 30.30 24.89
N LYS A 429 -15.56 30.05 24.35
CA LYS A 429 -15.33 29.11 23.23
C LYS A 429 -14.93 27.73 23.74
N MET A 430 -14.55 27.61 25.01
CA MET A 430 -14.14 26.35 25.62
C MET A 430 -15.30 25.72 26.40
N PRO A 431 -15.46 24.40 26.29
CA PRO A 431 -16.39 23.68 27.18
C PRO A 431 -15.98 23.83 28.66
N SER A 432 -16.92 23.53 29.57
CA SER A 432 -16.66 23.56 31.01
C SER A 432 -15.47 22.71 31.41
N PHE A 433 -14.71 23.17 32.42
CA PHE A 433 -13.56 22.45 32.97
C PHE A 433 -13.96 21.07 33.52
N LEU A 434 -13.14 20.07 33.21
CA LEU A 434 -13.25 18.71 33.72
C LEU A 434 -12.01 18.38 34.54
N PRO A 435 -12.16 17.97 35.82
CA PRO A 435 -11.05 17.47 36.65
C PRO A 435 -10.65 16.03 36.29
N HIS A 436 -11.57 15.24 35.71
CA HIS A 436 -11.38 13.82 35.35
C HIS A 436 -12.07 13.51 34.02
N SER A 437 -11.62 12.45 33.36
CA SER A 437 -12.23 11.95 32.13
C SER A 437 -13.68 11.54 32.32
N ILE A 438 -14.57 12.08 31.48
CA ILE A 438 -15.99 11.66 31.40
C ILE A 438 -16.17 10.43 30.50
N ALA A 439 -15.23 10.19 29.57
CA ALA A 439 -15.21 9.04 28.67
C ALA A 439 -13.75 8.57 28.47
N PRO A 440 -13.54 7.29 28.11
CA PRO A 440 -12.21 6.81 27.75
C PRO A 440 -11.66 7.56 26.53
N ALA A 441 -10.41 7.97 26.60
CA ALA A 441 -9.70 8.58 25.48
C ALA A 441 -8.69 7.59 24.86
N ARG A 442 -8.25 7.91 23.63
CA ARG A 442 -7.26 7.15 22.88
C ARG A 442 -6.19 8.09 22.35
N ILE A 443 -4.93 7.76 22.61
CA ILE A 443 -3.78 8.56 22.22
C ILE A 443 -2.79 7.64 21.51
N VAL A 444 -2.56 7.87 20.22
CA VAL A 444 -1.47 7.24 19.47
C VAL A 444 -0.32 8.23 19.42
N ALA A 445 0.81 7.88 20.01
CA ALA A 445 2.02 8.69 20.01
C ALA A 445 3.10 8.03 19.14
N VAL A 446 3.73 8.81 18.27
CA VAL A 446 4.78 8.40 17.34
C VAL A 446 5.98 9.35 17.51
N ALA A 447 7.16 8.78 17.71
CA ALA A 447 8.39 9.55 17.96
C ALA A 447 9.19 9.87 16.68
N ASP A 448 8.54 9.90 15.53
CA ASP A 448 9.12 10.20 14.22
C ASP A 448 8.08 10.87 13.33
N SER A 449 8.31 12.11 12.93
CA SER A 449 7.44 12.84 11.99
C SER A 449 7.82 12.62 10.53
N ASP A 450 9.04 12.17 10.25
CA ASP A 450 9.51 11.88 8.89
C ASP A 450 8.82 10.64 8.29
N LEU A 451 8.16 9.86 9.15
CA LEU A 451 7.24 8.78 8.76
C LEU A 451 6.10 9.25 7.82
N ILE A 452 5.70 10.53 7.93
CA ILE A 452 4.62 11.15 7.14
C ILE A 452 5.08 11.48 5.70
N VAL A 453 6.39 11.64 5.48
CA VAL A 453 6.99 12.11 4.23
C VAL A 453 6.85 11.06 3.13
N ALA A 454 6.15 11.37 2.03
CA ALA A 454 5.80 10.41 0.99
C ALA A 454 7.03 9.73 0.36
N GLU A 455 8.12 10.47 0.16
CA GLU A 455 9.39 9.97 -0.39
C GLU A 455 10.04 8.87 0.49
N ASN A 456 9.61 8.77 1.75
CA ASN A 456 10.09 7.73 2.66
C ASN A 456 9.34 6.41 2.52
N TRP A 457 8.16 6.38 1.88
CA TRP A 457 7.32 5.18 1.87
C TRP A 457 6.62 4.88 0.54
N ALA A 458 6.71 5.78 -0.44
CA ALA A 458 6.07 5.56 -1.73
C ALA A 458 7.04 5.87 -2.87
N ASP A 459 6.83 5.20 -4.01
CA ASP A 459 7.45 5.60 -5.25
C ASP A 459 6.71 6.83 -5.78
N THR A 460 7.41 7.96 -5.77
CA THR A 460 6.89 9.26 -6.22
C THR A 460 7.18 9.53 -7.69
N SER A 461 7.93 8.67 -8.37
CA SER A 461 8.35 8.86 -9.76
C SER A 461 7.19 8.76 -10.75
N GLU A 462 6.14 8.00 -10.44
CA GLU A 462 4.97 7.77 -11.30
C GLU A 462 3.77 8.68 -11.02
N THR A 463 3.89 9.67 -10.10
CA THR A 463 2.72 10.29 -9.46
C THR A 463 2.51 11.77 -9.72
N ILE A 464 3.11 12.32 -10.75
CA ILE A 464 3.13 13.77 -10.99
C ILE A 464 1.72 14.41 -11.01
N ASP A 465 0.64 13.68 -11.31
CA ASP A 465 -0.69 14.26 -11.47
C ASP A 465 -1.81 13.74 -10.56
N ASN A 466 -1.56 12.74 -9.70
CA ASN A 466 -2.61 12.21 -8.84
C ASN A 466 -2.12 11.74 -7.46
N PRO A 467 -1.98 12.65 -6.48
CA PRO A 467 -1.45 12.30 -5.15
C PRO A 467 -2.34 11.34 -4.35
N VAL A 468 -3.58 11.08 -4.78
CA VAL A 468 -4.57 10.31 -4.02
C VAL A 468 -4.53 8.81 -4.34
N TYR A 469 -4.49 8.46 -5.64
CA TYR A 469 -4.53 7.07 -6.12
C TYR A 469 -3.28 6.68 -6.91
N GLY A 470 -2.32 7.58 -7.04
CA GLY A 470 -1.13 7.41 -7.86
C GLY A 470 0.11 6.93 -7.09
N LEU A 471 0.11 6.96 -5.76
CA LEU A 471 1.26 6.51 -4.99
C LEU A 471 1.30 4.99 -4.91
N ALA A 472 2.39 4.40 -5.42
CA ALA A 472 2.72 3.00 -5.20
C ALA A 472 3.47 2.89 -3.86
N PRO A 473 2.87 2.32 -2.79
CA PRO A 473 3.55 2.20 -1.52
C PRO A 473 4.70 1.19 -1.62
N VAL A 474 5.87 1.59 -1.16
CA VAL A 474 7.05 0.74 -0.98
C VAL A 474 7.10 0.25 0.46
N TYR A 475 6.66 1.08 1.40
CA TYR A 475 6.52 0.79 2.82
C TYR A 475 5.10 1.11 3.31
N ASP A 476 4.71 0.52 4.43
CA ASP A 476 3.38 0.65 5.01
C ASP A 476 3.16 1.91 5.87
N ASN A 477 4.05 2.89 5.78
CA ASN A 477 3.94 4.14 6.56
C ASN A 477 2.60 4.85 6.33
N GLY A 478 2.22 5.03 5.05
CA GLY A 478 0.94 5.65 4.70
C GLY A 478 -0.25 4.85 5.27
N ASN A 479 -0.19 3.52 5.16
CA ASN A 479 -1.19 2.62 5.72
C ASN A 479 -1.28 2.72 7.24
N PHE A 480 -0.13 2.79 7.93
CA PHE A 480 -0.08 2.98 9.39
C PHE A 480 -0.80 4.26 9.82
N ILE A 481 -0.54 5.39 9.15
CA ILE A 481 -1.15 6.68 9.48
C ILE A 481 -2.66 6.64 9.23
N LEU A 482 -3.09 6.14 8.06
CA LEU A 482 -4.52 6.05 7.71
C LEU A 482 -5.26 5.14 8.69
N ARG A 483 -4.70 3.98 9.04
CA ARG A 483 -5.28 3.05 10.02
C ARG A 483 -5.29 3.62 11.44
N ALA A 484 -4.29 4.43 11.82
CA ALA A 484 -4.30 5.13 13.10
C ALA A 484 -5.47 6.12 13.18
N VAL A 485 -5.72 6.87 12.11
CA VAL A 485 -6.87 7.79 12.04
C VAL A 485 -8.19 7.02 12.00
N ASP A 486 -8.30 5.94 11.20
CA ASP A 486 -9.48 5.06 11.13
C ASP A 486 -9.80 4.46 12.52
N TYR A 487 -8.77 3.95 13.23
CA TYR A 487 -8.92 3.40 14.59
C TYR A 487 -9.40 4.45 15.59
N LEU A 488 -8.77 5.63 15.57
CA LEU A 488 -9.15 6.74 16.44
C LEU A 488 -10.55 7.24 16.09
N ALA A 489 -10.94 7.29 14.83
CA ALA A 489 -12.29 7.66 14.41
C ALA A 489 -13.37 6.61 14.74
N GLY A 490 -12.95 5.42 15.22
CA GLY A 490 -13.88 4.31 15.54
C GLY A 490 -14.46 3.65 14.29
N ARG A 491 -13.72 3.68 13.18
CA ARG A 491 -14.09 3.03 11.91
C ARG A 491 -13.62 1.59 11.87
N ASP A 492 -14.18 0.76 12.74
CA ASP A 492 -13.81 -0.66 12.86
C ASP A 492 -14.16 -1.47 11.60
N ASP A 493 -15.09 -0.98 10.79
CA ASP A 493 -15.52 -1.55 9.51
C ASP A 493 -14.36 -1.62 8.50
N VAL A 494 -13.49 -0.60 8.48
CA VAL A 494 -12.37 -0.54 7.53
C VAL A 494 -11.06 -1.08 8.12
N LEU A 495 -10.90 -1.14 9.44
CA LEU A 495 -9.69 -1.68 10.10
C LEU A 495 -9.46 -3.16 9.83
N GLY A 496 -10.54 -3.93 9.61
CA GLY A 496 -10.46 -5.33 9.23
C GLY A 496 -10.05 -5.57 7.77
N LEU A 497 -9.90 -4.51 6.98
CA LEU A 497 -9.37 -4.58 5.63
C LEU A 497 -7.85 -4.71 5.71
N THR A 498 -7.34 -5.85 5.26
CA THR A 498 -5.90 -6.11 5.20
C THR A 498 -5.42 -6.07 3.77
N ASP A 499 -4.30 -5.41 3.55
CA ASP A 499 -3.68 -5.37 2.25
C ASP A 499 -3.17 -6.76 1.88
N LYS A 500 -3.50 -7.20 0.68
CA LYS A 500 -3.06 -8.50 0.17
C LYS A 500 -1.71 -8.34 -0.49
N GLU A 501 -0.72 -9.07 0.02
CA GLU A 501 0.63 -9.03 -0.54
C GLU A 501 0.65 -9.14 -2.07
N THR A 502 1.34 -8.20 -2.67
CA THR A 502 1.79 -8.30 -4.07
C THR A 502 3.07 -9.13 -4.22
N GLY A 503 3.78 -9.36 -3.11
CA GLY A 503 5.17 -9.86 -3.13
C GLY A 503 5.37 -11.37 -3.01
N SER A 504 4.50 -12.14 -2.35
CA SER A 504 4.75 -13.56 -2.07
C SER A 504 3.89 -14.54 -2.86
N SER A 505 2.80 -14.11 -3.45
CA SER A 505 1.93 -14.98 -4.26
C SER A 505 1.69 -14.38 -5.65
N LYS A 506 2.78 -14.23 -6.40
CA LYS A 506 2.66 -13.93 -7.84
C LYS A 506 1.87 -15.06 -8.50
N THR A 507 0.91 -14.72 -9.34
CA THR A 507 0.29 -15.73 -10.22
C THR A 507 1.38 -16.36 -11.10
N VAL A 508 1.14 -17.58 -11.58
CA VAL A 508 2.08 -18.24 -12.51
C VAL A 508 2.43 -17.32 -13.68
N GLY A 509 1.45 -16.56 -14.19
CA GLY A 509 1.67 -15.57 -15.25
C GLY A 509 2.59 -14.42 -14.83
N GLU A 510 2.43 -13.89 -13.60
CA GLU A 510 3.29 -12.83 -13.06
C GLU A 510 4.70 -13.32 -12.75
N ILE A 511 4.84 -14.56 -12.27
CA ILE A 511 6.17 -15.20 -12.06
C ILE A 511 6.89 -15.33 -13.40
N ILE A 512 6.21 -15.84 -14.42
CA ILE A 512 6.78 -16.02 -15.76
C ILE A 512 7.18 -14.66 -16.33
N TYR A 513 6.27 -13.67 -16.26
CA TYR A 513 6.54 -12.31 -16.75
C TYR A 513 7.75 -11.69 -16.04
N SER A 514 7.77 -11.75 -14.69
CA SER A 514 8.89 -11.22 -13.89
C SER A 514 10.23 -11.92 -14.23
N ASP A 515 10.22 -13.23 -14.44
CA ASP A 515 11.43 -14.00 -14.80
C ASP A 515 11.89 -13.66 -16.24
N VAL A 516 10.96 -13.54 -17.17
CA VAL A 516 11.26 -13.13 -18.55
C VAL A 516 11.76 -11.69 -18.58
N PHE A 517 11.08 -10.77 -17.89
CA PHE A 517 11.48 -9.35 -17.82
C PHE A 517 12.88 -9.19 -17.21
N ASN A 518 13.17 -9.87 -16.08
CA ASN A 518 14.47 -9.77 -15.41
C ASN A 518 15.66 -10.18 -16.31
N ARG A 519 15.44 -11.05 -17.28
CA ARG A 519 16.48 -11.43 -18.25
C ARG A 519 16.78 -10.33 -19.24
N HIS A 520 15.80 -9.54 -19.60
CA HIS A 520 15.92 -8.41 -20.52
C HIS A 520 16.11 -7.08 -19.80
N ALA A 521 15.96 -7.03 -18.47
CA ALA A 521 15.91 -5.80 -17.67
C ALA A 521 17.17 -4.93 -17.85
N ARG A 522 18.35 -5.55 -17.96
CA ARG A 522 19.59 -4.79 -18.13
C ARG A 522 19.62 -4.03 -19.44
N GLU A 523 19.23 -4.67 -20.53
CA GLU A 523 19.21 -4.08 -21.87
C GLU A 523 18.09 -3.04 -21.96
N TYR A 524 16.90 -3.37 -21.45
CA TYR A 524 15.75 -2.45 -21.38
C TYR A 524 16.08 -1.16 -20.60
N ASN A 525 16.68 -1.29 -19.41
CA ASN A 525 17.03 -0.13 -18.57
C ASN A 525 18.14 0.72 -19.19
N LEU A 526 19.12 0.11 -19.88
CA LEU A 526 20.16 0.87 -20.58
C LEU A 526 19.54 1.72 -21.72
N LEU A 527 18.69 1.13 -22.53
CA LEU A 527 18.01 1.85 -23.61
C LEU A 527 17.07 2.95 -23.09
N GLN A 528 16.39 2.71 -21.97
CA GLN A 528 15.59 3.75 -21.30
C GLN A 528 16.45 4.91 -20.82
N GLN A 529 17.60 4.64 -20.18
CA GLN A 529 18.53 5.67 -19.76
C GLN A 529 19.06 6.49 -20.93
N GLU A 530 19.48 5.83 -22.02
CA GLU A 530 19.94 6.50 -23.22
C GLU A 530 18.85 7.36 -23.88
N LEU A 531 17.61 6.86 -23.90
CA LEU A 531 16.45 7.59 -24.39
C LEU A 531 16.18 8.85 -23.54
N GLU A 532 16.25 8.73 -22.22
CA GLU A 532 16.05 9.84 -21.30
C GLU A 532 17.14 10.90 -21.46
N ILE A 533 18.41 10.50 -21.58
CA ILE A 533 19.55 11.42 -21.80
C ILE A 533 19.34 12.20 -23.11
N ASN A 534 19.01 11.52 -24.21
CA ASN A 534 18.80 12.15 -25.49
C ASN A 534 17.57 13.08 -25.50
N THR A 535 16.49 12.69 -24.83
CA THR A 535 15.27 13.50 -24.70
C THR A 535 15.55 14.77 -23.87
N ARG A 536 16.29 14.67 -22.76
CA ARG A 536 16.70 15.82 -21.96
C ARG A 536 17.62 16.74 -22.75
N ALA A 537 18.62 16.20 -23.45
CA ALA A 537 19.51 16.99 -24.30
C ALA A 537 18.73 17.79 -25.35
N MET A 538 17.76 17.16 -26.01
CA MET A 538 16.88 17.81 -26.97
C MET A 538 16.05 18.92 -26.34
N SER A 539 15.45 18.69 -25.15
CA SER A 539 14.64 19.70 -24.45
C SER A 539 15.45 20.93 -24.02
N VAL A 540 16.71 20.74 -23.63
CA VAL A 540 17.63 21.87 -23.29
C VAL A 540 17.90 22.71 -24.53
N VAL A 541 18.21 22.09 -25.67
CA VAL A 541 18.45 22.80 -26.94
C VAL A 541 17.20 23.57 -27.40
N GLU A 542 16.01 22.97 -27.28
CA GLU A 542 14.73 23.62 -27.60
C GLU A 542 14.43 24.81 -26.67
N GLN A 543 14.74 24.71 -25.37
CA GLN A 543 14.60 25.79 -24.41
C GLN A 543 15.57 26.96 -24.70
N GLU A 544 16.80 26.66 -25.03
CA GLU A 544 17.79 27.69 -25.41
C GLU A 544 17.37 28.43 -26.68
N LEU A 545 16.86 27.73 -27.67
CA LEU A 545 16.30 28.30 -28.90
C LEU A 545 15.11 29.22 -28.61
N SER A 546 14.22 28.82 -27.72
CA SER A 546 13.05 29.62 -27.36
C SER A 546 13.39 30.87 -26.53
N ARG A 547 14.46 30.82 -25.70
CA ARG A 547 14.88 31.94 -24.86
C ARG A 547 15.68 33.01 -25.62
N ASN A 548 16.54 32.61 -26.55
CA ASN A 548 17.52 33.50 -27.12
C ASN A 548 17.14 34.14 -28.45
N LYS A 549 15.99 33.80 -29.07
CA LYS A 549 15.60 34.24 -30.45
C LYS A 549 16.76 34.17 -31.46
N LEU A 550 17.73 33.29 -31.23
CA LEU A 550 18.91 33.13 -32.08
C LEU A 550 18.47 32.45 -33.41
N ALA A 551 19.01 32.98 -34.48
CA ALA A 551 18.92 32.30 -35.79
C ALA A 551 19.57 30.91 -35.63
N LEU A 552 18.83 29.87 -36.05
CA LEU A 552 19.30 28.48 -36.03
C LEU A 552 20.63 28.39 -36.81
N SER A 553 21.72 28.10 -36.13
CA SER A 553 22.97 27.78 -36.82
C SER A 553 22.81 26.39 -37.47
N ALA A 554 23.52 26.16 -38.58
CA ALA A 554 23.53 24.85 -39.23
C ALA A 554 23.98 23.72 -38.29
N GLU A 555 24.87 24.05 -37.35
CA GLU A 555 25.35 23.11 -36.31
C GLU A 555 24.27 22.74 -35.31
N THR A 556 23.46 23.70 -34.85
CA THR A 556 22.33 23.45 -33.91
C THR A 556 21.22 22.61 -34.57
N MET A 557 20.93 22.90 -35.85
CA MET A 557 19.97 22.09 -36.65
C MET A 557 20.46 20.64 -36.79
N SER A 558 21.75 20.46 -37.10
CA SER A 558 22.35 19.13 -37.22
C SER A 558 22.31 18.35 -35.89
N ALA A 559 22.55 19.01 -34.76
CA ALA A 559 22.48 18.40 -33.42
C ALA A 559 21.05 17.95 -33.06
N ILE A 560 20.04 18.79 -33.35
CA ILE A 560 18.61 18.44 -33.13
C ILE A 560 18.23 17.24 -34.00
N GLU A 561 18.63 17.24 -35.27
CA GLU A 561 18.31 16.15 -36.19
C GLU A 561 18.98 14.83 -35.74
N GLN A 562 20.22 14.91 -35.26
CA GLN A 562 20.94 13.76 -34.71
C GLN A 562 20.27 13.20 -33.45
N HIS A 563 19.89 14.04 -32.48
CA HIS A 563 19.17 13.58 -31.28
C HIS A 563 17.79 13.01 -31.64
N ARG A 564 17.05 13.62 -32.55
CA ARG A 564 15.75 13.11 -33.02
C ARG A 564 15.87 11.74 -33.68
N LYS A 565 16.90 11.54 -34.51
CA LYS A 565 17.19 10.26 -35.16
C LYS A 565 17.55 9.19 -34.13
N GLU A 566 18.35 9.55 -33.13
CA GLU A 566 18.77 8.65 -32.06
C GLU A 566 17.59 8.27 -31.15
N ILE A 567 16.74 9.22 -30.76
CA ILE A 567 15.49 8.97 -30.04
C ILE A 567 14.61 7.98 -30.80
N GLY A 568 14.44 8.18 -32.13
CA GLY A 568 13.67 7.26 -32.97
C GLY A 568 14.26 5.84 -33.01
N ARG A 569 15.60 5.71 -33.08
CA ARG A 569 16.29 4.43 -33.02
C ARG A 569 16.06 3.72 -31.69
N LEU A 570 16.29 4.42 -30.57
CA LEU A 570 16.13 3.88 -29.24
C LEU A 570 14.69 3.44 -28.93
N GLN A 571 13.71 4.21 -29.40
CA GLN A 571 12.29 3.82 -29.31
C GLN A 571 11.97 2.55 -30.09
N GLN A 572 12.57 2.36 -31.27
CA GLN A 572 12.38 1.12 -32.04
C GLN A 572 13.03 -0.09 -31.34
N GLU A 573 14.22 0.08 -30.79
CA GLU A 573 14.91 -0.98 -30.04
C GLU A 573 14.15 -1.36 -28.76
N LEU A 574 13.62 -0.39 -28.02
CA LEU A 574 12.76 -0.65 -26.87
C LEU A 574 11.50 -1.46 -27.26
N LYS A 575 10.81 -1.05 -28.34
CA LYS A 575 9.66 -1.81 -28.85
C LYS A 575 10.03 -3.24 -29.26
N GLN A 576 11.22 -3.45 -29.79
CA GLN A 576 11.69 -4.78 -30.17
C GLN A 576 11.93 -5.67 -28.94
N ILE A 577 12.51 -5.13 -27.88
CA ILE A 577 12.69 -5.86 -26.60
C ILE A 577 11.34 -6.17 -25.96
N GLU A 578 10.42 -5.21 -25.91
CA GLU A 578 9.06 -5.43 -25.41
C GLU A 578 8.34 -6.55 -26.17
N TYR A 579 8.48 -6.58 -27.48
CA TYR A 579 7.94 -7.64 -28.31
C TYR A 579 8.56 -9.01 -28.00
N GLN A 580 9.89 -9.07 -27.79
CA GLN A 580 10.58 -10.30 -27.41
C GLN A 580 10.10 -10.81 -26.04
N ILE A 581 9.98 -9.92 -25.04
CA ILE A 581 9.45 -10.23 -23.72
C ILE A 581 8.03 -10.81 -23.84
N LYS A 582 7.18 -10.19 -24.64
CA LYS A 582 5.81 -10.66 -24.89
C LYS A 582 5.78 -12.06 -25.49
N GLN A 583 6.54 -12.29 -26.57
CA GLN A 583 6.60 -13.60 -27.24
C GLN A 583 7.11 -14.71 -26.30
N GLU A 584 8.18 -14.43 -25.55
CA GLU A 584 8.75 -15.42 -24.61
C GLU A 584 7.75 -15.74 -23.48
N ASN A 585 7.04 -14.73 -22.98
CA ASN A 585 6.02 -14.90 -21.95
C ASN A 585 4.84 -15.76 -22.47
N GLU A 586 4.31 -15.48 -23.64
CA GLU A 586 3.23 -16.28 -24.26
C GLU A 586 3.65 -17.72 -24.50
N LYS A 587 4.86 -17.95 -24.99
CA LYS A 587 5.40 -19.30 -25.23
C LYS A 587 5.54 -20.10 -23.95
N ARG A 588 6.02 -19.49 -22.87
CA ARG A 588 6.14 -20.16 -21.55
C ARG A 588 4.79 -20.46 -20.94
N LEU A 589 3.87 -19.51 -20.98
CA LEU A 589 2.51 -19.71 -20.48
C LEU A 589 1.80 -20.85 -21.21
N SER A 590 1.89 -20.88 -22.53
CA SER A 590 1.36 -21.97 -23.37
C SER A 590 1.97 -23.33 -23.01
N SER A 591 3.29 -23.38 -22.77
CA SER A 591 3.98 -24.62 -22.36
C SER A 591 3.47 -25.16 -21.03
N ILE A 592 3.26 -24.28 -20.04
CA ILE A 592 2.75 -24.67 -18.72
C ILE A 592 1.28 -25.14 -18.82
N ILE A 593 0.47 -24.44 -19.60
CA ILE A 593 -0.93 -24.86 -19.83
C ILE A 593 -0.96 -26.25 -20.48
N THR A 594 -0.13 -26.47 -21.50
CA THR A 594 -0.02 -27.78 -22.19
C THR A 594 0.44 -28.87 -21.23
N ALA A 595 1.45 -28.61 -20.40
CA ALA A 595 1.92 -29.56 -19.40
C ALA A 595 0.81 -29.95 -18.40
N ASN A 596 0.09 -28.98 -17.86
CA ASN A 596 -0.93 -29.21 -16.85
C ASN A 596 -2.20 -29.85 -17.41
N VAL A 597 -2.63 -29.47 -18.61
CA VAL A 597 -3.90 -29.92 -19.20
C VAL A 597 -3.75 -31.25 -19.95
N ILE A 598 -2.59 -31.55 -20.50
CA ILE A 598 -2.37 -32.73 -21.33
C ILE A 598 -1.38 -33.72 -20.70
N ILE A 599 -0.18 -33.28 -20.35
CA ILE A 599 0.92 -34.20 -19.96
C ILE A 599 0.64 -34.82 -18.57
N ILE A 600 0.27 -34.01 -17.57
CA ILE A 600 0.04 -34.50 -16.21
C ILE A 600 -1.17 -35.46 -16.16
N PRO A 601 -2.34 -35.16 -16.75
CA PRO A 601 -3.45 -36.08 -16.80
C PRO A 601 -3.12 -37.39 -17.54
N ALA A 602 -2.40 -37.29 -18.66
CA ALA A 602 -1.97 -38.49 -19.39
C ALA A 602 -1.03 -39.36 -18.54
N ALA A 603 -0.07 -38.77 -17.83
CA ALA A 603 0.82 -39.51 -16.92
C ALA A 603 0.07 -40.20 -15.78
N VAL A 604 -0.92 -39.52 -15.18
CA VAL A 604 -1.79 -40.11 -14.12
C VAL A 604 -2.58 -41.32 -14.68
N ILE A 605 -3.14 -41.19 -15.87
CA ILE A 605 -3.87 -42.29 -16.51
C ILE A 605 -2.93 -43.48 -16.76
N ILE A 606 -1.72 -43.25 -17.25
CA ILE A 606 -0.70 -44.31 -17.49
C ILE A 606 -0.33 -44.97 -16.17
N LEU A 607 -0.12 -44.24 -15.09
CA LEU A 607 0.20 -44.78 -13.76
C LEU A 607 -0.92 -45.63 -13.22
N LEU A 608 -2.15 -45.15 -13.29
CA LEU A 608 -3.35 -45.90 -12.84
C LEU A 608 -3.55 -47.20 -13.64
N ALA A 609 -3.35 -47.17 -14.95
CA ALA A 609 -3.37 -48.37 -15.81
C ALA A 609 -2.24 -49.33 -15.42
N GLY A 610 -1.05 -48.84 -15.14
CA GLY A 610 0.08 -49.63 -14.65
C GLY A 610 -0.19 -50.31 -13.30
N CYS A 611 -0.71 -49.58 -12.33
CA CYS A 611 -1.15 -50.10 -11.03
C CYS A 611 -2.24 -51.19 -11.16
N PHE A 612 -3.24 -50.95 -12.01
CA PHE A 612 -4.28 -51.92 -12.28
C PHE A 612 -3.73 -53.24 -12.86
N LEU A 613 -2.84 -53.15 -13.83
CA LEU A 613 -2.16 -54.31 -14.43
C LEU A 613 -1.32 -55.07 -13.39
N PHE A 614 -0.63 -54.35 -12.52
CA PHE A 614 0.16 -54.95 -11.44
C PHE A 614 -0.74 -55.70 -10.42
N ILE A 615 -1.81 -55.09 -9.95
CA ILE A 615 -2.76 -55.70 -9.03
C ILE A 615 -3.43 -56.95 -9.68
N ARG A 616 -3.79 -56.83 -10.97
CA ARG A 616 -4.36 -57.95 -11.72
C ARG A 616 -3.36 -59.11 -11.89
N ARG A 617 -2.06 -58.82 -12.14
CA ARG A 617 -1.01 -59.86 -12.18
C ARG A 617 -0.82 -60.53 -10.83
N ARG A 618 -0.82 -59.81 -9.73
CA ARG A 618 -0.73 -60.36 -8.37
C ARG A 618 -1.92 -61.29 -8.05
N LYS A 619 -3.14 -60.87 -8.36
CA LYS A 619 -4.34 -61.70 -8.16
C LYS A 619 -4.29 -62.97 -9.01
N LEU A 620 -3.82 -62.89 -10.25
CA LEU A 620 -3.66 -64.08 -11.12
C LEU A 620 -2.60 -65.03 -10.63
N ASN A 621 -1.51 -64.56 -10.07
CA ASN A 621 -0.44 -65.39 -9.49
C ASN A 621 -0.91 -66.05 -8.18
N ALA A 622 -1.63 -65.32 -7.31
CA ALA A 622 -2.23 -65.92 -6.10
C ALA A 622 -3.26 -67.02 -6.40
N VAL A 623 -4.05 -66.85 -7.45
CA VAL A 623 -4.99 -67.91 -7.91
C VAL A 623 -4.25 -69.10 -8.48
N LYS A 624 -3.13 -68.88 -9.18
CA LYS A 624 -2.29 -70.00 -9.67
C LYS A 624 -1.58 -70.78 -8.54
N GLU A 625 -1.14 -70.12 -7.49
CA GLU A 625 -0.58 -70.75 -6.30
C GLU A 625 -1.63 -71.63 -5.58
N ILE A 626 -2.86 -71.14 -5.44
CA ILE A 626 -3.95 -71.90 -4.84
C ILE A 626 -4.29 -73.14 -5.68
N PHE A 627 -4.31 -73.05 -7.01
CA PHE A 627 -4.55 -74.22 -7.89
C PHE A 627 -3.39 -75.23 -7.93
N ASN A 628 -2.13 -74.80 -7.78
CA ASN A 628 -0.98 -75.68 -7.73
C ASN A 628 -0.86 -76.45 -6.40
N VAL A 629 -1.37 -75.91 -5.30
CA VAL A 629 -1.44 -76.59 -3.98
C VAL A 629 -2.54 -77.66 -3.95
N SER A 630 -3.64 -77.50 -4.72
CA SER A 630 -4.73 -78.50 -4.79
C SER A 630 -4.47 -79.65 -5.78
N SER A 631 -3.35 -79.68 -6.50
CA SER A 631 -2.96 -80.74 -7.43
C SER A 631 -1.81 -81.61 -6.93
N SER A 632 -1.35 -81.38 -5.67
CA SER A 632 -0.25 -82.13 -5.01
C SER A 632 -0.73 -82.96 -3.80
N ASP A 633 -2.03 -83.17 -3.62
CA ASP A 633 -2.64 -84.15 -2.66
C ASP A 633 -3.22 -85.34 -3.39
#